data_00e17edf24cc9c3b44c0e755958b0ed3
#
_entry.id   00e17edf24cc9c3b44c0e755958b0ed3
#
_cell.length_a   1.000
_cell.length_b   1.000
_cell.length_c   1.000
_cell.angle_alpha   90.00
_cell.angle_beta   90.00
_cell.angle_gamma   90.00
#
_symmetry.space_group_name_H-M   'P 1'
#
loop_
_entity.id
_entity.type
_entity.pdbx_description
1 polymer ?
#
loop_
_entity_poly.entity_id
_entity_poly.type
_entity_poly.pdbx_seq_one_letter_code
_entity_poly.pdbx_strand_id
1 'polypeptide(L)'
;NETFFKMKPTIINSLFAAVLIVSTYLKKPILKMMLNSSIKLTDQGWSTLNKMWSVYFIFLAVLNEIVWRNYPTDIWVNFKVFGIMGITIAFTIIQIPILKKYFIE
;
A
#
# COMPACT_ATOMS: atom_id res chain seq x y z
N ASN A 1 -19.41 -5.54 -16.07
CA ASN A 1 -18.65 -6.24 -17.11
C ASN A 1 -17.31 -6.70 -16.52
N GLU A 2 -16.73 -7.73 -17.13
CA GLU A 2 -15.53 -8.38 -16.58
C GLU A 2 -14.33 -7.45 -16.54
N THR A 3 -14.14 -6.64 -17.56
CA THR A 3 -13.02 -5.70 -17.61
C THR A 3 -13.12 -4.69 -16.45
N PHE A 4 -14.29 -4.11 -16.27
CA PHE A 4 -14.49 -3.16 -15.18
C PHE A 4 -14.25 -3.81 -13.81
N PHE A 5 -14.73 -5.03 -13.66
CA PHE A 5 -14.54 -5.78 -12.40
C PHE A 5 -13.07 -5.98 -12.08
N LYS A 6 -12.28 -6.31 -13.11
CA LYS A 6 -10.83 -6.52 -12.94
C LYS A 6 -10.06 -5.22 -12.71
N MET A 7 -10.61 -4.08 -13.11
CA MET A 7 -10.00 -2.78 -12.90
C MET A 7 -10.27 -2.19 -11.52
N LYS A 8 -11.25 -2.72 -10.78
CA LYS A 8 -11.58 -2.19 -9.46
C LYS A 8 -10.38 -2.11 -8.51
N PRO A 9 -9.53 -3.17 -8.38
CA PRO A 9 -8.36 -3.06 -7.51
C PRO A 9 -7.41 -1.95 -7.94
N THR A 10 -7.24 -1.70 -9.23
CA THR A 10 -6.41 -0.61 -9.72
C THR A 10 -6.94 0.73 -9.25
N ILE A 11 -8.24 0.95 -9.41
CA ILE A 11 -8.89 2.20 -9.02
C ILE A 11 -8.77 2.42 -7.51
N ILE A 12 -9.09 1.40 -6.73
CA ILE A 12 -9.08 1.49 -5.27
C ILE A 12 -7.66 1.75 -4.76
N ASN A 13 -6.67 1.00 -5.24
CA ASN A 13 -5.28 1.18 -4.82
C ASN A 13 -4.74 2.55 -5.23
N SER A 14 -5.12 3.04 -6.42
CA SER A 14 -4.71 4.36 -6.87
C SER A 14 -5.31 5.45 -5.99
N LEU A 15 -6.56 5.31 -5.57
CA LEU A 15 -7.20 6.25 -4.67
C LEU A 15 -6.51 6.28 -3.29
N PHE A 16 -6.20 5.11 -2.74
CA PHE A 16 -5.48 5.05 -1.47
C PHE A 16 -4.11 5.70 -1.58
N ALA A 17 -3.38 5.43 -2.66
CA ALA A 17 -2.08 6.05 -2.90
C ALA A 17 -2.21 7.57 -2.96
N ALA A 18 -3.20 8.07 -3.69
CA ALA A 18 -3.42 9.52 -3.82
C ALA A 18 -3.71 10.16 -2.47
N VAL A 19 -4.58 9.54 -1.67
CA VAL A 19 -4.92 10.05 -0.34
C VAL A 19 -3.67 10.11 0.54
N LEU A 20 -2.87 9.05 0.53
CA LEU A 20 -1.65 9.01 1.33
C LEU A 20 -0.63 10.07 0.88
N ILE A 21 -0.46 10.24 -0.42
CA ILE A 21 0.47 11.24 -0.96
C ILE A 21 0.03 12.64 -0.57
N VAL A 22 -1.25 12.96 -0.76
CA VAL A 22 -1.78 14.28 -0.41
C VAL A 22 -1.64 14.54 1.08
N SER A 23 -1.97 13.56 1.92
CA SER A 23 -1.87 13.73 3.36
C SER A 23 -0.43 13.96 3.81
N THR A 24 0.55 13.37 3.11
CA THR A 24 1.96 13.61 3.40
C THR A 24 2.35 15.06 3.09
N TYR A 25 1.90 15.58 1.95
CA TYR A 25 2.16 16.97 1.58
C TYR A 25 1.51 17.96 2.54
N LEU A 26 0.34 17.62 3.05
CA LEU A 26 -0.37 18.47 4.01
C LEU A 26 0.22 18.39 5.43
N LYS A 27 1.26 17.57 5.62
CA LYS A 27 1.91 17.34 6.92
C LYS A 27 0.94 16.77 7.96
N LYS A 28 -0.07 16.04 7.49
CA LYS A 28 -1.04 15.35 8.34
C LYS A 28 -1.14 13.90 7.89
N PRO A 29 -0.09 13.06 8.12
CA PRO A 29 -0.10 11.68 7.62
C PRO A 29 -1.29 10.92 8.18
N ILE A 30 -2.09 10.36 7.28
CA ILE A 30 -3.30 9.63 7.68
C ILE A 30 -2.96 8.43 8.54
N LEU A 31 -1.86 7.74 8.25
CA LEU A 31 -1.48 6.57 9.03
C LEU A 31 -1.20 6.91 10.49
N LYS A 32 -0.67 8.11 10.75
CA LYS A 32 -0.49 8.57 12.13
C LYS A 32 -1.85 8.68 12.83
N MET A 33 -2.83 9.26 12.15
CA MET A 33 -4.16 9.41 12.73
C MET A 33 -4.80 8.06 13.05
N MET A 34 -4.52 7.05 12.24
CA MET A 34 -5.10 5.73 12.41
C MET A 34 -4.36 4.86 13.43
N LEU A 35 -3.04 4.97 13.48
CA LEU A 35 -2.19 4.03 14.20
C LEU A 35 -1.48 4.61 15.41
N ASN A 36 -1.64 5.90 15.69
CA ASN A 36 -0.88 6.56 16.74
C ASN A 36 -1.10 5.97 18.14
N SER A 37 -2.24 5.34 18.36
CA SER A 37 -2.52 4.71 19.65
C SER A 37 -1.80 3.36 19.83
N SER A 38 -1.45 2.72 18.72
CA SER A 38 -0.82 1.39 18.73
C SER A 38 0.68 1.45 18.52
N ILE A 39 1.15 2.39 17.72
CA ILE A 39 2.56 2.52 17.36
C ILE A 39 2.98 3.97 17.61
N LYS A 40 4.15 4.16 18.23
CA LYS A 40 4.69 5.49 18.48
C LYS A 40 5.92 5.73 17.61
N LEU A 41 5.81 6.70 16.69
CA LEU A 41 6.89 7.06 15.78
C LEU A 41 7.12 8.58 15.85
N THR A 42 8.35 9.00 15.50
CA THR A 42 8.62 10.43 15.30
C THR A 42 7.81 10.94 14.11
N ASP A 43 7.69 12.26 13.98
CA ASP A 43 6.99 12.84 12.83
C ASP A 43 7.63 12.43 11.51
N GLN A 44 8.97 12.36 11.48
CA GLN A 44 9.68 11.87 10.30
C GLN A 44 9.34 10.40 10.02
N GLY A 45 9.19 9.59 11.07
CA GLY A 45 8.79 8.20 10.94
C GLY A 45 7.41 8.05 10.32
N TRP A 46 6.44 8.85 10.76
CA TRP A 46 5.10 8.84 10.21
C TRP A 46 5.09 9.26 8.74
N SER A 47 5.87 10.29 8.39
CA SER A 47 5.99 10.72 7.00
C SER A 47 6.60 9.62 6.14
N THR A 48 7.64 8.96 6.63
CA THR A 48 8.29 7.85 5.93
C THR A 48 7.33 6.69 5.72
N LEU A 49 6.61 6.31 6.78
CA LEU A 49 5.63 5.22 6.70
C LEU A 49 4.54 5.54 5.68
N ASN A 50 4.02 6.76 5.72
CA ASN A 50 2.97 7.18 4.80
C ASN A 50 3.44 7.10 3.35
N LYS A 51 4.68 7.54 3.08
CA LYS A 51 5.25 7.46 1.73
C LYS A 51 5.47 6.02 1.29
N MET A 52 5.93 5.15 2.18
CA MET A 52 6.16 3.74 1.85
C MET A 52 4.85 3.06 1.45
N TRP A 53 3.77 3.30 2.19
CA TRP A 53 2.48 2.72 1.84
C TRP A 53 1.89 3.33 0.58
N SER A 54 2.18 4.60 0.27
CA SER A 54 1.80 5.20 -1.01
C SER A 54 2.44 4.44 -2.16
N VAL A 55 3.73 4.19 -2.07
CA VAL A 55 4.46 3.43 -3.11
C VAL A 55 3.91 2.01 -3.22
N TYR A 56 3.61 1.38 -2.08
CA TYR A 56 3.04 0.04 -2.06
C TYR A 56 1.72 -0.02 -2.84
N PHE A 57 0.82 0.92 -2.61
CA PHE A 57 -0.47 0.93 -3.31
C PHE A 57 -0.32 1.23 -4.79
N ILE A 58 0.62 2.11 -5.17
CA ILE A 58 0.92 2.35 -6.59
C ILE A 58 1.43 1.06 -7.23
N PHE A 59 2.33 0.36 -6.55
CA PHE A 59 2.89 -0.90 -7.02
C PHE A 59 1.77 -1.94 -7.25
N LEU A 60 0.85 -2.07 -6.31
CA LEU A 60 -0.28 -3.00 -6.44
C LEU A 60 -1.18 -2.62 -7.62
N ALA A 61 -1.43 -1.32 -7.83
CA ALA A 61 -2.25 -0.85 -8.93
C ALA A 61 -1.62 -1.23 -10.27
N VAL A 62 -0.30 -1.00 -10.40
CA VAL A 62 0.43 -1.34 -11.62
C VAL A 62 0.44 -2.85 -11.86
N LEU A 63 0.71 -3.63 -10.81
CA LEU A 63 0.70 -5.09 -10.93
C LEU A 63 -0.66 -5.62 -11.33
N ASN A 64 -1.73 -5.07 -10.77
CA ASN A 64 -3.07 -5.50 -11.13
C ASN A 64 -3.34 -5.30 -12.63
N GLU A 65 -2.92 -4.14 -13.17
CA GLU A 65 -3.08 -3.88 -14.60
C GLU A 65 -2.27 -4.84 -15.45
N ILE A 66 -1.04 -5.11 -15.08
CA ILE A 66 -0.19 -6.05 -15.82
C ILE A 66 -0.79 -7.44 -15.81
N VAL A 67 -1.26 -7.90 -14.65
CA VAL A 67 -1.75 -9.27 -14.52
C VAL A 67 -3.07 -9.46 -15.29
N TRP A 68 -4.06 -8.57 -15.08
CA TRP A 68 -5.35 -8.83 -15.73
C TRP A 68 -5.31 -8.61 -17.24
N ARG A 69 -4.37 -7.78 -17.73
CA ARG A 69 -4.27 -7.53 -19.17
C ARG A 69 -3.52 -8.62 -19.93
N ASN A 70 -2.63 -9.34 -19.26
CA ASN A 70 -1.71 -10.28 -19.91
C ASN A 70 -1.94 -11.74 -19.57
N TYR A 71 -2.81 -12.04 -18.62
CA TYR A 71 -3.03 -13.42 -18.13
C TYR A 71 -4.49 -13.74 -18.03
N PRO A 72 -4.85 -15.06 -18.07
CA PRO A 72 -6.25 -15.47 -17.91
C PRO A 72 -6.84 -15.12 -16.55
N THR A 73 -8.15 -15.14 -16.45
CA THR A 73 -8.87 -14.79 -15.23
C THR A 73 -8.48 -15.64 -14.03
N ASP A 74 -8.23 -16.94 -14.22
CA ASP A 74 -7.83 -17.82 -13.13
C ASP A 74 -6.49 -17.41 -12.53
N ILE A 75 -5.54 -16.96 -13.35
CA ILE A 75 -4.26 -16.45 -12.85
C ILE A 75 -4.46 -15.14 -12.12
N TRP A 76 -5.32 -14.26 -12.63
CA TRP A 76 -5.63 -13.01 -11.95
C TRP A 76 -6.25 -13.25 -10.57
N VAL A 77 -7.17 -14.23 -10.45
CA VAL A 77 -7.78 -14.57 -9.17
C VAL A 77 -6.72 -15.07 -8.18
N ASN A 78 -5.84 -15.96 -8.64
CA ASN A 78 -4.76 -16.46 -7.78
C ASN A 78 -3.81 -15.34 -7.33
N PHE A 79 -3.48 -14.42 -8.24
CA PHE A 79 -2.68 -13.26 -7.89
C PHE A 79 -3.40 -12.40 -6.83
N LYS A 80 -4.69 -12.15 -7.03
CA LYS A 80 -5.47 -11.31 -6.13
C LYS A 80 -5.49 -11.86 -4.71
N VAL A 81 -5.57 -13.18 -4.55
CA VAL A 81 -5.67 -13.83 -3.25
C VAL A 81 -4.29 -14.13 -2.67
N PHE A 82 -3.49 -14.91 -3.39
CA PHE A 82 -2.21 -15.42 -2.85
C PHE A 82 -1.03 -14.50 -3.13
N GLY A 83 -1.00 -13.90 -4.31
CA GLY A 83 0.11 -13.02 -4.68
C GLY A 83 0.14 -11.77 -3.82
N ILE A 84 -0.99 -11.12 -3.63
CA ILE A 84 -1.07 -9.90 -2.82
C ILE A 84 -0.77 -10.22 -1.36
N MET A 85 -1.23 -11.36 -0.86
CA MET A 85 -0.91 -11.77 0.51
C MET A 85 0.60 -11.90 0.71
N GLY A 86 1.29 -12.60 -0.21
CA GLY A 86 2.73 -12.77 -0.13
C GLY A 86 3.48 -11.44 -0.24
N ILE A 87 3.06 -10.57 -1.17
CA ILE A 87 3.66 -9.25 -1.35
C ILE A 87 3.47 -8.40 -0.09
N THR A 88 2.28 -8.45 0.51
CA THR A 88 1.99 -7.67 1.72
C THR A 88 2.84 -8.13 2.90
N ILE A 89 3.00 -9.44 3.06
CA ILE A 89 3.85 -9.99 4.11
C ILE A 89 5.30 -9.55 3.91
N ALA A 90 5.81 -9.67 2.67
CA ALA A 90 7.18 -9.27 2.36
C ALA A 90 7.38 -7.78 2.62
N PHE A 91 6.44 -6.94 2.21
CA PHE A 91 6.52 -5.50 2.42
C PHE A 91 6.53 -5.17 3.91
N THR A 92 5.67 -5.82 4.70
CA THR A 92 5.61 -5.60 6.14
C THR A 92 6.94 -5.95 6.80
N ILE A 93 7.55 -7.07 6.40
CA ILE A 93 8.84 -7.49 6.95
C ILE A 93 9.94 -6.48 6.58
N ILE A 94 9.95 -6.00 5.33
CA ILE A 94 10.96 -5.04 4.86
C ILE A 94 10.84 -3.72 5.62
N GLN A 95 9.64 -3.32 6.00
CA GLN A 95 9.43 -2.06 6.73
C GLN A 95 10.05 -2.05 8.12
N ILE A 96 10.07 -3.20 8.80
CA ILE A 96 10.47 -3.24 10.20
C ILE A 96 11.85 -2.61 10.46
N PRO A 97 12.92 -3.03 9.75
CA PRO A 97 14.24 -2.43 9.99
C PRO A 97 14.31 -0.95 9.59
N ILE A 98 13.54 -0.53 8.60
CA ILE A 98 13.53 0.86 8.18
C ILE A 98 12.88 1.74 9.25
N LEU A 99 11.80 1.25 9.87
CA LEU A 99 11.07 2.02 10.88
C LEU A 99 11.70 1.99 12.26
N LYS A 100 12.57 1.04 12.52
CA LYS A 100 13.17 0.89 13.85
C LYS A 100 13.78 2.18 14.39
N LYS A 101 14.46 2.91 13.53
CA LYS A 101 15.14 4.15 13.96
C LYS A 101 14.17 5.28 14.30
N TYR A 102 12.90 5.13 13.98
CA TYR A 102 11.88 6.15 14.23
C TYR A 102 10.99 5.83 15.42
N PHE A 103 11.13 4.66 16.03
CA PHE A 103 10.30 4.30 17.18
C PHE A 103 10.61 5.20 18.37
N ILE A 104 9.56 5.60 19.08
CA ILE A 104 9.64 6.36 20.33
C ILE A 104 9.29 5.39 21.45
N GLU A 105 10.16 5.30 22.44
CA GLU A 105 9.90 4.48 23.62
C GLU A 105 8.98 5.18 24.63
#